data_22cdbb493c6c9d675e1f473fe20fc19d
#
_entry.id   22cdbb493c6c9d675e1f473fe20fc19d
#
_cell.length_a   1.000
_cell.length_b   1.000
_cell.length_c   1.000
_cell.angle_alpha   90.00
_cell.angle_beta   90.00
_cell.angle_gamma   90.00
#
_symmetry.space_group_name_H-M   'P 1'
#
loop_
_entity.id
_entity.type
_entity.pdbx_description
1 polymer ?
#
loop_
_entity_poly.entity_id
_entity_poly.type
_entity_poly.pdbx_seq_one_letter_code
_entity_poly.pdbx_strand_id
1 'polypeptide(L)'
;MTRKLNFMGAINEALDQAMEKDENVILLGEDIAGGRDVGHLEEQNEDAWGGVFGVTKGLGPKHGLDRVIDTPLSEMGYMGASVGMAATGLRPVPELMFNDFIGFAFDSLLGQASKMRYMFGGKATIPMTVRTCHGAGASAAAQHSGSYYGIIGSIPGIKVVVPATAYDAKGLLLASIEDNNTVVYFEDKTLYGLKGEVPEEYYTIEIGKANVVREGSDLTIVTIGKMLYVALEVAETLEKDGVSVEVIDLRTVAPWDEETVLESVKKTHRLIVIDEANPHNNVATDIASVVGQKAFDYLDGPIRTICAPNTPTPFAVSLEALYLPNAEKVLTEAAELIDDLKVKA
;
A
#
# COMPACT_ATOMS: atom_id res chain seq x y z
N MET A 1 -16.96 19.34 -1.56
CA MET A 1 -15.85 20.36 -1.51
C MET A 1 -14.53 19.63 -1.22
N THR A 2 -13.40 20.10 -1.76
CA THR A 2 -12.09 19.57 -1.37
C THR A 2 -11.59 20.26 -0.11
N ARG A 3 -11.04 19.51 0.80
CA ARG A 3 -10.42 20.00 2.05
C ARG A 3 -9.10 19.26 2.28
N LYS A 4 -8.23 19.81 3.13
CA LYS A 4 -6.97 19.12 3.47
C LYS A 4 -7.20 18.17 4.64
N LEU A 5 -6.97 16.88 4.39
CA LEU A 5 -6.89 15.80 5.38
C LEU A 5 -5.49 15.21 5.41
N ASN A 6 -5.06 14.72 6.57
CA ASN A 6 -3.89 13.86 6.59
C ASN A 6 -4.26 12.43 6.15
N PHE A 7 -3.27 11.65 5.79
CA PHE A 7 -3.43 10.28 5.28
C PHE A 7 -4.23 9.40 6.25
N MET A 8 -3.90 9.45 7.54
CA MET A 8 -4.63 8.73 8.59
C MET A 8 -6.11 9.16 8.67
N GLY A 9 -6.38 10.45 8.64
CA GLY A 9 -7.75 10.98 8.65
C GLY A 9 -8.55 10.60 7.40
N ALA A 10 -7.89 10.45 6.24
CA ALA A 10 -8.51 9.97 5.01
C ALA A 10 -8.91 8.49 5.11
N ILE A 11 -8.10 7.66 5.77
CA ILE A 11 -8.42 6.25 6.07
C ILE A 11 -9.57 6.17 7.07
N ASN A 12 -9.51 6.95 8.16
CA ASN A 12 -10.59 7.00 9.15
C ASN A 12 -11.94 7.35 8.50
N GLU A 13 -11.96 8.39 7.68
CA GLU A 13 -13.17 8.80 6.96
C GLU A 13 -13.66 7.76 5.96
N ALA A 14 -12.76 7.05 5.28
CA ALA A 14 -13.14 5.96 4.39
C ALA A 14 -13.83 4.83 5.17
N LEU A 15 -13.30 4.44 6.32
CA LEU A 15 -13.91 3.44 7.20
C LEU A 15 -15.27 3.89 7.70
N ASP A 16 -15.36 5.14 8.15
CA ASP A 16 -16.60 5.75 8.63
C ASP A 16 -17.69 5.72 7.55
N GLN A 17 -17.39 6.21 6.35
CA GLN A 17 -18.31 6.24 5.23
C GLN A 17 -18.71 4.83 4.74
N ALA A 18 -17.77 3.87 4.76
CA ALA A 18 -18.07 2.50 4.40
C ALA A 18 -19.04 1.85 5.40
N MET A 19 -18.83 2.08 6.71
CA MET A 19 -19.70 1.57 7.76
C MET A 19 -21.09 2.25 7.77
N GLU A 20 -21.18 3.52 7.40
CA GLU A 20 -22.47 4.19 7.20
C GLU A 20 -23.25 3.62 6.02
N LYS A 21 -22.55 3.25 4.95
CA LYS A 21 -23.15 2.77 3.71
C LYS A 21 -23.59 1.31 3.78
N ASP A 22 -22.86 0.47 4.50
CA ASP A 22 -23.11 -0.98 4.57
C ASP A 22 -22.99 -1.48 6.03
N GLU A 23 -24.10 -1.98 6.58
CA GLU A 23 -24.14 -2.55 7.93
C GLU A 23 -23.31 -3.82 8.11
N ASN A 24 -22.94 -4.49 7.00
CA ASN A 24 -22.11 -5.70 7.03
C ASN A 24 -20.61 -5.39 7.16
N VAL A 25 -20.20 -4.13 7.08
CA VAL A 25 -18.80 -3.73 7.30
C VAL A 25 -18.47 -3.80 8.79
N ILE A 26 -17.54 -4.67 9.16
CA ILE A 26 -17.11 -4.93 10.54
C ILE A 26 -15.62 -4.68 10.64
N LEU A 27 -15.20 -3.82 11.57
CA LEU A 27 -13.78 -3.59 11.88
C LEU A 27 -13.39 -4.50 13.03
N LEU A 28 -12.22 -5.13 12.94
CA LEU A 28 -11.68 -5.95 14.03
C LEU A 28 -10.14 -5.88 14.05
N GLY A 29 -9.56 -5.88 15.23
CA GLY A 29 -8.11 -5.78 15.41
C GLY A 29 -7.75 -5.45 16.85
N GLU A 30 -6.47 -5.23 17.08
CA GLU A 30 -5.91 -4.95 18.41
C GLU A 30 -6.14 -3.50 18.79
N ASP A 31 -6.85 -3.26 19.91
CA ASP A 31 -7.12 -1.92 20.51
C ASP A 31 -7.82 -0.92 19.57
N ILE A 32 -8.44 -1.38 18.48
CA ILE A 32 -9.05 -0.51 17.47
C ILE A 32 -10.33 0.18 17.94
N ALA A 33 -11.04 -0.41 18.91
CA ALA A 33 -12.21 0.18 19.56
C ALA A 33 -11.84 1.05 20.77
N GLY A 34 -10.57 1.05 21.16
CA GLY A 34 -10.05 1.85 22.27
C GLY A 34 -9.44 1.07 23.44
N GLY A 35 -9.01 -0.15 23.21
CA GLY A 35 -8.34 -0.99 24.22
C GLY A 35 -9.29 -1.42 25.33
N ARG A 36 -10.51 -1.75 25.01
CA ARG A 36 -11.63 -1.88 25.94
C ARG A 36 -11.85 -3.28 26.53
N ASP A 37 -11.12 -4.27 26.07
CA ASP A 37 -11.31 -5.65 26.53
C ASP A 37 -10.64 -5.94 27.89
N VAL A 38 -10.62 -4.95 28.73
CA VAL A 38 -10.29 -5.07 30.14
C VAL A 38 -11.55 -5.18 31.00
N GLY A 39 -12.57 -5.85 30.53
CA GLY A 39 -13.74 -6.38 31.22
C GLY A 39 -14.43 -5.57 32.34
N HIS A 40 -13.89 -4.44 32.70
CA HIS A 40 -14.34 -3.59 33.84
C HIS A 40 -14.46 -2.10 33.48
N LEU A 41 -14.23 -1.70 32.24
CA LEU A 41 -14.41 -0.32 31.80
C LEU A 41 -15.76 -0.21 31.08
N GLU A 42 -16.81 0.12 31.84
CA GLU A 42 -18.19 0.19 31.36
C GLU A 42 -18.53 1.44 30.55
N GLU A 43 -17.66 2.44 30.53
CA GLU A 43 -17.91 3.69 29.81
C GLU A 43 -17.08 3.79 28.52
N GLN A 44 -17.78 4.11 27.42
CA GLN A 44 -17.12 4.51 26.18
C GLN A 44 -16.41 5.84 26.43
N ASN A 45 -15.10 5.79 26.49
CA ASN A 45 -14.31 7.00 26.61
C ASN A 45 -14.20 7.63 25.22
N GLU A 46 -14.60 8.90 25.09
CA GLU A 46 -14.40 9.70 23.87
C GLU A 46 -12.90 9.82 23.50
N ASP A 47 -12.02 9.58 24.47
CA ASP A 47 -10.56 9.51 24.32
C ASP A 47 -10.02 8.14 23.90
N ALA A 48 -10.88 7.20 23.49
CA ALA A 48 -10.46 5.91 22.97
C ALA A 48 -9.39 6.06 21.87
N TRP A 49 -8.30 5.30 21.97
CA TRP A 49 -7.11 5.51 21.13
C TRP A 49 -7.35 5.24 19.64
N GLY A 50 -8.19 4.27 19.31
CA GLY A 50 -8.47 3.90 17.93
C GLY A 50 -7.31 3.17 17.27
N GLY A 51 -6.75 2.18 17.97
CA GLY A 51 -5.52 1.48 17.59
C GLY A 51 -4.26 2.24 17.97
N VAL A 52 -3.10 1.61 17.80
CA VAL A 52 -1.78 2.15 18.18
C VAL A 52 -1.49 3.49 17.50
N PHE A 53 -1.95 3.69 16.26
CA PHE A 53 -1.75 4.91 15.49
C PHE A 53 -2.97 5.85 15.51
N GLY A 54 -4.08 5.45 16.12
CA GLY A 54 -5.30 6.26 16.19
C GLY A 54 -6.12 6.28 14.89
N VAL A 55 -5.90 5.35 13.99
CA VAL A 55 -6.57 5.32 12.67
C VAL A 55 -8.08 5.15 12.80
N THR A 56 -8.54 4.32 13.75
CA THR A 56 -9.97 4.03 13.98
C THR A 56 -10.60 4.86 15.10
N LYS A 57 -9.91 5.94 15.53
CA LYS A 57 -10.41 6.81 16.61
C LYS A 57 -11.82 7.34 16.31
N GLY A 58 -12.73 7.21 17.28
CA GLY A 58 -14.11 7.68 17.19
C GLY A 58 -15.09 6.70 16.51
N LEU A 59 -14.61 5.66 15.83
CA LEU A 59 -15.48 4.73 15.10
C LEU A 59 -16.25 3.80 16.06
N GLY A 60 -15.62 3.32 17.12
CA GLY A 60 -16.29 2.50 18.14
C GLY A 60 -17.49 3.19 18.79
N PRO A 61 -17.34 4.43 19.33
CA PRO A 61 -18.46 5.21 19.85
C PRO A 61 -19.58 5.48 18.82
N LYS A 62 -19.21 5.70 17.56
CA LYS A 62 -20.17 6.03 16.49
C LYS A 62 -20.95 4.81 15.98
N HIS A 63 -20.28 3.70 15.72
CA HIS A 63 -20.86 2.54 15.04
C HIS A 63 -21.19 1.37 15.97
N GLY A 64 -20.78 1.46 17.23
CA GLY A 64 -20.99 0.41 18.23
C GLY A 64 -19.89 -0.64 18.27
N LEU A 65 -19.72 -1.25 19.45
CA LEU A 65 -18.69 -2.26 19.70
C LEU A 65 -18.99 -3.62 19.06
N ASP A 66 -20.23 -3.84 18.62
CA ASP A 66 -20.60 -5.01 17.81
C ASP A 66 -20.02 -4.93 16.38
N ARG A 67 -19.63 -3.74 15.93
CA ARG A 67 -19.09 -3.50 14.60
C ARG A 67 -17.66 -2.99 14.60
N VAL A 68 -17.15 -2.49 15.72
CA VAL A 68 -15.73 -2.14 15.93
C VAL A 68 -15.26 -2.98 17.10
N ILE A 69 -14.53 -4.06 16.83
CA ILE A 69 -14.27 -5.15 17.76
C ILE A 69 -12.80 -5.19 18.13
N ASP A 70 -12.48 -5.01 19.42
CA ASP A 70 -11.15 -5.32 19.93
C ASP A 70 -10.94 -6.83 19.98
N THR A 71 -9.80 -7.28 19.48
CA THR A 71 -9.42 -8.68 19.52
C THR A 71 -8.27 -8.91 20.51
N PRO A 72 -8.11 -10.14 21.04
CA PRO A 72 -6.84 -10.51 21.66
C PRO A 72 -5.68 -10.42 20.67
N LEU A 73 -4.44 -10.32 21.18
CA LEU A 73 -3.21 -10.47 20.40
C LEU A 73 -3.10 -11.91 19.85
N SER A 74 -3.88 -12.18 18.80
CA SER A 74 -4.01 -13.51 18.21
C SER A 74 -4.36 -13.38 16.72
N GLU A 75 -3.41 -12.93 15.93
CA GLU A 75 -3.59 -12.59 14.51
C GLU A 75 -4.11 -13.79 13.70
N MET A 76 -3.61 -14.98 13.96
CA MET A 76 -4.11 -16.22 13.33
C MET A 76 -5.61 -16.42 13.64
N GLY A 77 -6.02 -16.14 14.86
CA GLY A 77 -7.41 -16.33 15.32
C GLY A 77 -8.38 -15.37 14.65
N TYR A 78 -8.13 -14.07 14.75
CA TYR A 78 -9.08 -13.09 14.19
C TYR A 78 -8.99 -13.00 12.65
N MET A 79 -7.84 -13.28 12.03
CA MET A 79 -7.75 -13.39 10.58
C MET A 79 -8.56 -14.59 10.05
N GLY A 80 -8.47 -15.75 10.72
CA GLY A 80 -9.29 -16.91 10.37
C GLY A 80 -10.78 -16.66 10.59
N ALA A 81 -11.16 -15.98 11.69
CA ALA A 81 -12.54 -15.56 11.93
C ALA A 81 -13.04 -14.62 10.83
N SER A 82 -12.21 -13.67 10.36
CA SER A 82 -12.55 -12.76 9.26
C SER A 82 -12.86 -13.49 7.95
N VAL A 83 -12.10 -14.53 7.62
CA VAL A 83 -12.42 -15.37 6.45
C VAL A 83 -13.80 -16.01 6.60
N GLY A 84 -14.13 -16.53 7.79
CA GLY A 84 -15.45 -17.09 8.09
C GLY A 84 -16.57 -16.05 8.00
N MET A 85 -16.36 -14.86 8.55
CA MET A 85 -17.28 -13.72 8.44
C MET A 85 -17.56 -13.35 6.98
N ALA A 86 -16.50 -13.22 6.17
CA ALA A 86 -16.62 -12.90 4.75
C ALA A 86 -17.37 -13.99 3.99
N ALA A 87 -17.09 -15.26 4.26
CA ALA A 87 -17.77 -16.39 3.62
C ALA A 87 -19.27 -16.49 3.98
N THR A 88 -19.70 -15.86 5.08
CA THR A 88 -21.11 -15.85 5.56
C THR A 88 -21.85 -14.55 5.25
N GLY A 89 -21.23 -13.61 4.51
CA GLY A 89 -21.90 -12.42 3.97
C GLY A 89 -21.54 -11.10 4.65
N LEU A 90 -20.66 -11.11 5.66
CA LEU A 90 -20.12 -9.87 6.23
C LEU A 90 -18.95 -9.34 5.37
N ARG A 91 -18.58 -8.08 5.59
CA ARG A 91 -17.41 -7.41 5.00
C ARG A 91 -16.41 -7.04 6.10
N PRO A 92 -15.64 -8.01 6.60
CA PRO A 92 -14.68 -7.75 7.66
C PRO A 92 -13.50 -6.92 7.12
N VAL A 93 -13.09 -5.96 7.94
CA VAL A 93 -11.89 -5.13 7.73
C VAL A 93 -10.96 -5.38 8.92
N PRO A 94 -10.27 -6.54 8.97
CA PRO A 94 -9.30 -6.81 10.02
C PRO A 94 -8.09 -5.91 9.87
N GLU A 95 -7.61 -5.34 11.00
CA GLU A 95 -6.33 -4.66 11.09
C GLU A 95 -5.27 -5.64 11.57
N LEU A 96 -4.31 -5.95 10.70
CA LEU A 96 -3.06 -6.61 11.05
C LEU A 96 -2.06 -5.52 11.40
N MET A 97 -1.74 -5.34 12.67
CA MET A 97 -1.06 -4.14 13.19
C MET A 97 0.21 -3.78 12.41
N PHE A 98 1.07 -4.76 12.12
CA PHE A 98 2.24 -4.60 11.26
C PHE A 98 2.30 -5.73 10.23
N ASN A 99 2.68 -5.40 9.01
CA ASN A 99 2.79 -6.41 7.96
C ASN A 99 3.86 -7.49 8.25
N ASP A 100 4.77 -7.22 9.17
CA ASP A 100 5.73 -8.20 9.69
C ASP A 100 5.04 -9.38 10.36
N PHE A 101 3.82 -9.20 10.87
CA PHE A 101 2.99 -10.26 11.47
C PHE A 101 2.19 -11.06 10.45
N ILE A 102 2.36 -10.77 9.14
CA ILE A 102 1.67 -11.48 8.07
C ILE A 102 1.92 -13.00 8.12
N GLY A 103 3.04 -13.41 8.71
CA GLY A 103 3.37 -14.81 8.93
C GLY A 103 2.31 -15.56 9.73
N PHE A 104 1.69 -14.92 10.74
CA PHE A 104 0.59 -15.50 11.52
C PHE A 104 -0.72 -15.55 10.74
N ALA A 105 -0.94 -14.61 9.82
CA ALA A 105 -2.13 -14.54 8.97
C ALA A 105 -2.01 -15.37 7.69
N PHE A 106 -0.83 -15.94 7.41
CA PHE A 106 -0.50 -16.49 6.09
C PHE A 106 -1.38 -17.67 5.69
N ASP A 107 -1.73 -18.58 6.60
CA ASP A 107 -2.66 -19.67 6.29
C ASP A 107 -4.04 -19.15 5.92
N SER A 108 -4.57 -18.19 6.67
CA SER A 108 -5.88 -17.58 6.39
C SER A 108 -5.92 -16.90 5.02
N LEU A 109 -4.84 -16.26 4.61
CA LEU A 109 -4.72 -15.61 3.30
C LEU A 109 -4.44 -16.62 2.19
N LEU A 110 -3.33 -17.35 2.29
CA LEU A 110 -2.87 -18.27 1.25
C LEU A 110 -3.73 -19.54 1.15
N GLY A 111 -4.10 -20.11 2.29
CA GLY A 111 -4.82 -21.39 2.37
C GLY A 111 -6.32 -21.24 2.08
N GLN A 112 -6.92 -20.17 2.56
CA GLN A 112 -8.37 -20.00 2.60
C GLN A 112 -8.86 -18.86 1.69
N ALA A 113 -8.60 -17.60 2.05
CA ALA A 113 -9.19 -16.44 1.41
C ALA A 113 -8.93 -16.38 -0.10
N SER A 114 -7.69 -16.66 -0.53
CA SER A 114 -7.29 -16.62 -1.94
C SER A 114 -7.96 -17.71 -2.80
N LYS A 115 -8.31 -18.86 -2.21
CA LYS A 115 -8.70 -20.07 -2.95
C LYS A 115 -10.19 -20.38 -2.90
N MET A 116 -10.90 -19.95 -1.86
CA MET A 116 -12.30 -20.35 -1.66
C MET A 116 -13.19 -20.02 -2.85
N ARG A 117 -13.05 -18.80 -3.43
CA ARG A 117 -13.84 -18.44 -4.61
C ARG A 117 -13.59 -19.38 -5.79
N TYR A 118 -12.34 -19.73 -6.05
CA TYR A 118 -11.98 -20.68 -7.11
C TYR A 118 -12.51 -22.09 -6.83
N MET A 119 -12.28 -22.62 -5.62
CA MET A 119 -12.69 -23.96 -5.22
C MET A 119 -14.21 -24.15 -5.27
N PHE A 120 -14.99 -23.10 -4.97
CA PHE A 120 -16.44 -23.12 -5.06
C PHE A 120 -17.00 -22.68 -6.43
N GLY A 121 -16.17 -22.71 -7.48
CA GLY A 121 -16.61 -22.42 -8.84
C GLY A 121 -17.13 -21.00 -9.06
N GLY A 122 -16.58 -20.02 -8.34
CA GLY A 122 -16.97 -18.61 -8.42
C GLY A 122 -18.22 -18.23 -7.63
N LYS A 123 -18.89 -19.19 -6.97
CA LYS A 123 -20.13 -18.95 -6.21
C LYS A 123 -19.89 -18.32 -4.83
N ALA A 124 -18.75 -18.59 -4.20
CA ALA A 124 -18.35 -17.94 -2.96
C ALA A 124 -17.69 -16.59 -3.25
N THR A 125 -17.95 -15.61 -2.38
CA THR A 125 -17.23 -14.35 -2.31
C THR A 125 -16.52 -14.27 -0.97
N ILE A 126 -15.32 -13.65 -0.93
CA ILE A 126 -14.57 -13.43 0.30
C ILE A 126 -14.22 -11.94 0.37
N PRO A 127 -15.23 -11.08 0.64
CA PRO A 127 -15.07 -9.63 0.68
C PRO A 127 -14.39 -9.19 1.97
N MET A 128 -13.11 -9.50 2.11
CA MET A 128 -12.28 -9.16 3.27
C MET A 128 -11.22 -8.14 2.87
N THR A 129 -11.11 -7.04 3.59
CA THR A 129 -10.07 -6.04 3.39
C THR A 129 -9.13 -6.03 4.58
N VAL A 130 -7.95 -6.63 4.44
CA VAL A 130 -6.92 -6.62 5.49
C VAL A 130 -6.17 -5.31 5.42
N ARG A 131 -6.27 -4.48 6.46
CA ARG A 131 -5.43 -3.29 6.63
C ARG A 131 -4.18 -3.66 7.41
N THR A 132 -3.04 -3.15 6.97
CA THR A 132 -1.78 -3.38 7.69
C THR A 132 -0.80 -2.24 7.48
N CYS A 133 -0.08 -1.82 8.53
CA CYS A 133 0.97 -0.83 8.35
C CYS A 133 2.31 -1.50 7.97
N HIS A 134 3.11 -0.75 7.21
CA HIS A 134 4.40 -1.21 6.72
C HIS A 134 5.44 -0.08 6.67
N GLY A 135 6.62 -0.41 6.18
CA GLY A 135 7.65 0.53 5.76
C GLY A 135 8.65 0.93 6.85
N ALA A 136 9.84 1.26 6.43
CA ALA A 136 10.91 1.81 7.28
C ALA A 136 10.81 3.35 7.39
N GLY A 137 11.64 3.98 8.22
CA GLY A 137 11.71 5.43 8.38
C GLY A 137 11.08 5.97 9.67
N ALA A 138 10.60 5.08 10.55
CA ALA A 138 10.02 5.44 11.84
C ALA A 138 10.81 4.88 13.04
N SER A 139 12.02 4.36 12.82
CA SER A 139 12.85 3.69 13.84
C SER A 139 12.09 2.59 14.59
N ALA A 140 11.29 1.79 13.87
CA ALA A 140 10.52 0.71 14.45
C ALA A 140 11.24 -0.65 14.40
N ALA A 141 12.51 -0.68 14.00
CA ALA A 141 13.38 -1.84 13.91
C ALA A 141 12.90 -2.95 12.97
N ALA A 142 13.58 -4.10 12.99
CA ALA A 142 13.44 -5.17 12.01
C ALA A 142 12.07 -5.85 11.98
N GLN A 143 11.36 -5.90 13.11
CA GLN A 143 10.09 -6.62 13.24
C GLN A 143 8.86 -5.76 13.00
N HIS A 144 9.02 -4.46 12.66
CA HIS A 144 7.92 -3.50 12.49
C HIS A 144 8.14 -2.58 11.29
N SER A 145 9.05 -2.92 10.38
CA SER A 145 9.45 -2.02 9.29
C SER A 145 9.60 -2.72 7.94
N GLY A 146 9.17 -3.96 7.83
CA GLY A 146 9.20 -4.69 6.57
C GLY A 146 8.22 -4.12 5.55
N SER A 147 8.38 -4.50 4.27
CA SER A 147 7.48 -4.19 3.17
C SER A 147 7.28 -5.46 2.35
N TYR A 148 6.25 -6.25 2.74
CA TYR A 148 6.02 -7.61 2.20
C TYR A 148 4.87 -7.69 1.19
N TYR A 149 4.43 -6.56 0.62
CA TYR A 149 3.38 -6.54 -0.39
C TYR A 149 3.70 -7.38 -1.63
N GLY A 150 4.98 -7.53 -2.02
CA GLY A 150 5.38 -8.40 -3.13
C GLY A 150 5.09 -9.88 -2.85
N ILE A 151 5.33 -10.36 -1.62
CA ILE A 151 5.03 -11.74 -1.22
C ILE A 151 3.52 -11.99 -1.30
N ILE A 152 2.70 -11.06 -0.81
CA ILE A 152 1.24 -11.18 -0.84
C ILE A 152 0.72 -11.04 -2.28
N GLY A 153 1.28 -10.13 -3.06
CA GLY A 153 0.95 -9.97 -4.49
C GLY A 153 1.24 -11.19 -5.35
N SER A 154 2.13 -12.07 -4.92
CA SER A 154 2.41 -13.33 -5.59
C SER A 154 1.33 -14.42 -5.37
N ILE A 155 0.36 -14.19 -4.47
CA ILE A 155 -0.71 -15.15 -4.15
C ILE A 155 -1.88 -14.96 -5.11
N PRO A 156 -2.17 -15.92 -6.02
CA PRO A 156 -3.33 -15.81 -6.91
C PRO A 156 -4.64 -15.71 -6.12
N GLY A 157 -5.49 -14.73 -6.48
CA GLY A 157 -6.80 -14.52 -5.86
C GLY A 157 -6.81 -13.44 -4.77
N ILE A 158 -5.66 -12.83 -4.45
CA ILE A 158 -5.58 -11.67 -3.55
C ILE A 158 -5.22 -10.43 -4.37
N LYS A 159 -5.84 -9.31 -4.05
CA LYS A 159 -5.45 -7.99 -4.54
C LYS A 159 -4.60 -7.27 -3.50
N VAL A 160 -3.66 -6.44 -3.96
CA VAL A 160 -2.74 -5.71 -3.09
C VAL A 160 -2.70 -4.24 -3.46
N VAL A 161 -2.95 -3.38 -2.49
CA VAL A 161 -3.07 -1.93 -2.63
C VAL A 161 -2.07 -1.23 -1.72
N VAL A 162 -1.34 -0.23 -2.25
CA VAL A 162 -0.29 0.51 -1.53
C VAL A 162 -0.39 2.00 -1.89
N PRO A 163 -1.33 2.76 -1.29
CA PRO A 163 -1.52 4.18 -1.60
C PRO A 163 -0.36 5.04 -1.13
N ALA A 164 -0.11 6.14 -1.84
CA ALA A 164 0.91 7.13 -1.50
C ALA A 164 0.34 8.46 -1.02
N THR A 165 -0.89 8.82 -1.37
CA THR A 165 -1.51 10.11 -1.05
C THR A 165 -2.77 9.95 -0.19
N ALA A 166 -3.18 11.01 0.51
CA ALA A 166 -4.42 11.00 1.29
C ALA A 166 -5.67 10.79 0.41
N TYR A 167 -5.65 11.32 -0.83
CA TYR A 167 -6.69 11.10 -1.82
C TYR A 167 -6.80 9.61 -2.19
N ASP A 168 -5.66 8.99 -2.51
CA ASP A 168 -5.62 7.58 -2.89
C ASP A 168 -5.96 6.68 -1.69
N ALA A 169 -5.52 7.06 -0.49
CA ALA A 169 -5.82 6.32 0.73
C ALA A 169 -7.34 6.17 0.95
N LYS A 170 -8.11 7.25 0.82
CA LYS A 170 -9.56 7.16 0.93
C LYS A 170 -10.19 6.37 -0.21
N GLY A 171 -9.90 6.74 -1.46
CA GLY A 171 -10.57 6.17 -2.63
C GLY A 171 -10.26 4.69 -2.86
N LEU A 172 -9.02 4.28 -2.64
CA LEU A 172 -8.61 2.88 -2.78
C LEU A 172 -9.10 2.00 -1.61
N LEU A 173 -9.18 2.55 -0.37
CA LEU A 173 -9.74 1.79 0.74
C LEU A 173 -11.23 1.52 0.54
N LEU A 174 -11.99 2.53 0.10
CA LEU A 174 -13.40 2.36 -0.24
C LEU A 174 -13.59 1.32 -1.34
N ALA A 175 -12.77 1.38 -2.40
CA ALA A 175 -12.79 0.37 -3.47
C ALA A 175 -12.44 -1.04 -2.96
N SER A 176 -11.49 -1.13 -2.01
CA SER A 176 -11.08 -2.40 -1.39
C SER A 176 -12.21 -3.01 -0.57
N ILE A 177 -12.93 -2.20 0.21
CA ILE A 177 -14.06 -2.67 1.03
C ILE A 177 -15.24 -3.11 0.15
N GLU A 178 -15.46 -2.46 -0.99
CA GLU A 178 -16.51 -2.85 -1.94
C GLU A 178 -16.17 -4.10 -2.76
N ASP A 179 -14.90 -4.49 -2.84
CA ASP A 179 -14.49 -5.66 -3.64
C ASP A 179 -15.03 -6.96 -3.04
N ASN A 180 -15.44 -7.87 -3.92
CA ASN A 180 -15.96 -9.18 -3.53
C ASN A 180 -14.86 -10.26 -3.40
N ASN A 181 -13.61 -9.87 -3.56
CA ASN A 181 -12.43 -10.71 -3.30
C ASN A 181 -11.63 -10.09 -2.16
N THR A 182 -10.73 -10.87 -1.60
CA THR A 182 -9.84 -10.38 -0.57
C THR A 182 -8.84 -9.36 -1.12
N VAL A 183 -8.73 -8.24 -0.42
CA VAL A 183 -7.75 -7.18 -0.68
C VAL A 183 -6.86 -7.03 0.55
N VAL A 184 -5.54 -6.93 0.35
CA VAL A 184 -4.61 -6.51 1.40
C VAL A 184 -4.18 -5.08 1.10
N TYR A 185 -4.49 -4.19 2.03
CA TYR A 185 -4.30 -2.75 1.93
C TYR A 185 -3.16 -2.32 2.85
N PHE A 186 -2.06 -1.88 2.27
CA PHE A 186 -0.83 -1.51 2.97
C PHE A 186 -0.80 -0.01 3.25
N GLU A 187 -0.55 0.36 4.49
CA GLU A 187 -0.49 1.74 4.98
C GLU A 187 0.94 2.08 5.40
N ASP A 188 1.61 2.99 4.68
CA ASP A 188 2.92 3.45 5.15
C ASP A 188 2.77 4.35 6.37
N LYS A 189 3.30 3.89 7.51
CA LYS A 189 3.18 4.62 8.79
C LYS A 189 3.84 6.00 8.79
N THR A 190 4.81 6.23 7.90
CA THR A 190 5.46 7.54 7.77
C THR A 190 4.58 8.55 7.03
N LEU A 191 3.57 8.08 6.29
CA LEU A 191 2.62 8.93 5.58
C LEU A 191 1.42 9.36 6.42
N TYR A 192 1.17 8.78 7.60
CA TYR A 192 -0.02 9.08 8.40
C TYR A 192 -0.24 10.57 8.68
N GLY A 193 0.83 11.33 8.88
CA GLY A 193 0.77 12.78 9.10
C GLY A 193 0.71 13.63 7.83
N LEU A 194 0.95 13.04 6.66
CA LEU A 194 1.04 13.77 5.40
C LEU A 194 -0.33 14.25 4.94
N LYS A 195 -0.45 15.54 4.66
CA LYS A 195 -1.71 16.18 4.27
C LYS A 195 -1.83 16.27 2.75
N GLY A 196 -3.04 15.98 2.25
CA GLY A 196 -3.43 16.14 0.85
C GLY A 196 -4.86 16.68 0.71
N GLU A 197 -5.24 17.05 -0.50
CA GLU A 197 -6.61 17.43 -0.81
C GLU A 197 -7.47 16.15 -0.93
N VAL A 198 -8.55 16.08 -0.17
CA VAL A 198 -9.47 14.93 -0.15
C VAL A 198 -10.91 15.44 -0.26
N PRO A 199 -11.69 14.94 -1.26
CA PRO A 199 -13.11 15.24 -1.34
C PRO A 199 -13.88 14.70 -0.13
N GLU A 200 -14.91 15.44 0.30
CA GLU A 200 -15.81 14.97 1.38
C GLU A 200 -16.72 13.86 0.90
N GLU A 201 -17.11 13.90 -0.37
CA GLU A 201 -17.99 12.94 -0.99
C GLU A 201 -17.36 11.52 -0.97
N TYR A 202 -18.24 10.54 -1.01
CA TYR A 202 -17.85 9.14 -1.23
C TYR A 202 -17.33 8.97 -2.67
N TYR A 203 -16.15 8.40 -2.82
CA TYR A 203 -15.59 8.06 -4.13
C TYR A 203 -14.69 6.84 -4.04
N THR A 204 -14.56 6.11 -5.12
CA THR A 204 -13.65 4.97 -5.25
C THR A 204 -12.62 5.23 -6.34
N ILE A 205 -11.47 4.59 -6.21
CA ILE A 205 -10.42 4.54 -7.24
C ILE A 205 -10.31 3.10 -7.70
N GLU A 206 -10.25 2.90 -9.01
CA GLU A 206 -10.16 1.57 -9.60
C GLU A 206 -8.86 0.86 -9.20
N ILE A 207 -9.00 -0.33 -8.61
CA ILE A 207 -7.85 -1.20 -8.28
C ILE A 207 -7.26 -1.75 -9.57
N GLY A 208 -5.95 -1.63 -9.74
CA GLY A 208 -5.25 -2.04 -10.96
C GLY A 208 -5.01 -0.87 -11.93
N LYS A 209 -5.26 0.38 -11.51
CA LYS A 209 -4.96 1.58 -12.28
C LYS A 209 -3.93 2.47 -11.60
N ALA A 210 -2.81 2.68 -12.28
CA ALA A 210 -1.76 3.58 -11.86
C ALA A 210 -2.16 5.05 -12.08
N ASN A 211 -1.39 5.96 -11.50
CA ASN A 211 -1.55 7.40 -11.70
C ASN A 211 -0.25 7.98 -12.28
N VAL A 212 -0.35 8.61 -13.44
CA VAL A 212 0.74 9.46 -13.96
C VAL A 212 0.66 10.78 -13.21
N VAL A 213 1.48 10.91 -12.16
CA VAL A 213 1.51 12.07 -11.27
C VAL A 213 2.22 13.25 -11.91
N ARG A 214 3.17 12.96 -12.79
CA ARG A 214 3.91 13.94 -13.56
C ARG A 214 4.18 13.38 -14.96
N GLU A 215 3.81 14.13 -15.97
CA GLU A 215 4.14 13.83 -17.37
C GLU A 215 5.61 14.11 -17.65
N GLY A 216 6.21 13.29 -18.53
CA GLY A 216 7.58 13.45 -18.97
C GLY A 216 7.87 12.73 -20.29
N SER A 217 9.06 12.98 -20.86
CA SER A 217 9.44 12.44 -22.18
C SER A 217 10.81 11.73 -22.22
N ASP A 218 11.65 11.86 -21.19
CA ASP A 218 13.06 11.41 -21.28
C ASP A 218 13.36 10.21 -20.37
N LEU A 219 12.61 10.04 -19.28
CA LEU A 219 12.80 8.99 -18.30
C LEU A 219 11.46 8.67 -17.62
N THR A 220 11.11 7.40 -17.49
CA THR A 220 10.02 6.93 -16.65
C THR A 220 10.55 6.50 -15.27
N ILE A 221 9.95 7.02 -14.20
CA ILE A 221 10.15 6.52 -12.84
C ILE A 221 8.84 5.95 -12.32
N VAL A 222 8.80 4.63 -12.07
CA VAL A 222 7.67 3.94 -11.43
C VAL A 222 7.94 3.82 -9.94
N THR A 223 6.92 4.12 -9.13
CA THR A 223 7.02 4.14 -7.67
C THR A 223 5.92 3.34 -6.99
N ILE A 224 6.21 2.89 -5.77
CA ILE A 224 5.27 2.20 -4.90
C ILE A 224 5.26 2.92 -3.54
N GLY A 225 4.06 3.29 -3.08
CA GLY A 225 3.87 3.95 -1.79
C GLY A 225 4.70 5.23 -1.65
N LYS A 226 5.34 5.45 -0.50
CA LYS A 226 6.10 6.68 -0.20
C LYS A 226 7.25 6.98 -1.16
N MET A 227 7.70 6.01 -1.94
CA MET A 227 8.75 6.24 -2.95
C MET A 227 8.32 7.26 -4.02
N LEU A 228 7.02 7.55 -4.13
CA LEU A 228 6.49 8.65 -4.93
C LEU A 228 7.17 9.99 -4.61
N TYR A 229 7.38 10.28 -3.33
CA TYR A 229 7.97 11.57 -2.92
C TYR A 229 9.45 11.67 -3.26
N VAL A 230 10.17 10.55 -3.21
CA VAL A 230 11.56 10.47 -3.69
C VAL A 230 11.63 10.71 -5.21
N ALA A 231 10.73 10.12 -5.97
CA ALA A 231 10.68 10.29 -7.43
C ALA A 231 10.34 11.73 -7.83
N LEU A 232 9.42 12.39 -7.13
CA LEU A 232 9.07 13.79 -7.39
C LEU A 232 10.24 14.74 -7.12
N GLU A 233 10.99 14.54 -6.03
CA GLU A 233 12.20 15.29 -5.70
C GLU A 233 13.27 15.12 -6.79
N VAL A 234 13.47 13.89 -7.25
CA VAL A 234 14.38 13.55 -8.35
C VAL A 234 13.94 14.23 -9.65
N ALA A 235 12.67 14.16 -9.98
CA ALA A 235 12.12 14.77 -11.20
C ALA A 235 12.28 16.29 -11.20
N GLU A 236 12.05 16.97 -10.07
CA GLU A 236 12.29 18.40 -9.91
C GLU A 236 13.77 18.78 -10.04
N THR A 237 14.66 17.91 -9.60
CA THR A 237 16.11 18.13 -9.70
C THR A 237 16.59 17.96 -11.14
N LEU A 238 16.20 16.89 -11.81
CA LEU A 238 16.57 16.59 -13.20
C LEU A 238 15.98 17.61 -14.21
N GLU A 239 14.82 18.19 -13.90
CA GLU A 239 14.23 19.25 -14.74
C GLU A 239 15.13 20.48 -14.86
N LYS A 240 15.89 20.82 -13.80
CA LYS A 240 16.86 21.95 -13.84
C LYS A 240 18.00 21.69 -14.83
N ASP A 241 18.28 20.41 -15.09
CA ASP A 241 19.29 19.97 -16.06
C ASP A 241 18.68 19.68 -17.44
N GLY A 242 17.37 20.00 -17.62
CA GLY A 242 16.65 19.87 -18.89
C GLY A 242 16.16 18.45 -19.19
N VAL A 243 16.07 17.57 -18.17
CA VAL A 243 15.56 16.21 -18.31
C VAL A 243 14.12 16.14 -17.84
N SER A 244 13.21 15.70 -18.72
CA SER A 244 11.78 15.61 -18.50
C SER A 244 11.41 14.20 -17.99
N VAL A 245 11.11 14.08 -16.68
CA VAL A 245 10.82 12.81 -16.02
C VAL A 245 9.32 12.59 -15.89
N GLU A 246 8.84 11.45 -16.39
CA GLU A 246 7.50 10.93 -16.11
C GLU A 246 7.50 10.14 -14.80
N VAL A 247 6.61 10.49 -13.88
CA VAL A 247 6.50 9.82 -12.58
C VAL A 247 5.14 9.11 -12.49
N ILE A 248 5.20 7.79 -12.30
CA ILE A 248 4.04 6.94 -12.16
C ILE A 248 3.95 6.42 -10.72
N ASP A 249 2.86 6.75 -10.04
CA ASP A 249 2.46 6.07 -8.81
C ASP A 249 1.66 4.81 -9.17
N LEU A 250 2.20 3.64 -8.83
CA LEU A 250 1.60 2.36 -9.17
C LEU A 250 0.28 2.12 -8.43
N ARG A 251 0.11 2.66 -7.21
CA ARG A 251 -1.08 2.51 -6.35
C ARG A 251 -1.41 1.08 -5.96
N THR A 252 -1.29 0.14 -6.89
CA THR A 252 -1.66 -1.26 -6.71
C THR A 252 -0.57 -2.18 -7.22
N VAL A 253 -0.31 -3.24 -6.47
CA VAL A 253 0.75 -4.21 -6.74
C VAL A 253 0.20 -5.48 -7.41
N ALA A 254 -1.02 -5.86 -7.04
CA ALA A 254 -1.71 -7.01 -7.62
C ALA A 254 -3.22 -6.72 -7.76
N PRO A 255 -3.72 -6.58 -8.99
CA PRO A 255 -2.96 -6.40 -10.22
C PRO A 255 -2.28 -5.02 -10.28
N TRP A 256 -1.14 -4.91 -10.96
CA TRP A 256 -0.57 -3.62 -11.30
C TRP A 256 -0.93 -3.19 -12.73
N ASP A 257 -0.87 -1.90 -13.03
CA ASP A 257 -1.24 -1.33 -14.33
C ASP A 257 -0.09 -1.47 -15.33
N GLU A 258 -0.02 -2.65 -15.95
CA GLU A 258 0.99 -2.97 -16.96
C GLU A 258 0.92 -2.04 -18.17
N GLU A 259 -0.30 -1.72 -18.64
CA GLU A 259 -0.52 -0.90 -19.81
C GLU A 259 0.08 0.49 -19.65
N THR A 260 -0.23 1.18 -18.54
CA THR A 260 0.30 2.52 -18.25
C THR A 260 1.83 2.54 -18.20
N VAL A 261 2.46 1.54 -17.56
CA VAL A 261 3.92 1.46 -17.49
C VAL A 261 4.54 1.20 -18.85
N LEU A 262 4.00 0.27 -19.63
CA LEU A 262 4.52 -0.05 -20.97
C LEU A 262 4.39 1.13 -21.93
N GLU A 263 3.27 1.85 -21.93
CA GLU A 263 3.09 3.04 -22.80
C GLU A 263 4.04 4.17 -22.39
N SER A 264 4.27 4.37 -21.10
CA SER A 264 5.26 5.31 -20.60
C SER A 264 6.67 4.97 -21.09
N VAL A 265 7.08 3.71 -20.95
CA VAL A 265 8.41 3.24 -21.41
C VAL A 265 8.58 3.40 -22.93
N LYS A 266 7.54 3.14 -23.72
CA LYS A 266 7.57 3.37 -25.17
C LYS A 266 7.78 4.85 -25.53
N LYS A 267 7.30 5.75 -24.68
CA LYS A 267 7.44 7.20 -24.85
C LYS A 267 8.83 7.72 -24.41
N THR A 268 9.32 7.23 -23.27
CA THR A 268 10.51 7.78 -22.61
C THR A 268 11.79 7.00 -22.87
N HIS A 269 11.68 5.75 -23.31
CA HIS A 269 12.77 4.83 -23.65
C HIS A 269 13.69 4.43 -22.48
N ARG A 270 13.39 4.85 -21.23
CA ARG A 270 14.19 4.56 -20.03
C ARG A 270 13.29 4.32 -18.85
N LEU A 271 13.70 3.38 -18.00
CA LEU A 271 12.93 2.99 -16.83
C LEU A 271 13.80 2.87 -15.58
N ILE A 272 13.36 3.57 -14.54
CA ILE A 272 13.75 3.33 -13.14
C ILE A 272 12.51 2.89 -12.37
N VAL A 273 12.63 1.84 -11.55
CA VAL A 273 11.59 1.45 -10.59
C VAL A 273 12.15 1.62 -9.18
N ILE A 274 11.44 2.36 -8.34
CA ILE A 274 11.85 2.62 -6.95
C ILE A 274 10.88 1.91 -6.02
N ASP A 275 11.42 1.03 -5.17
CA ASP A 275 10.67 0.24 -4.20
C ASP A 275 11.43 0.19 -2.87
N GLU A 276 10.76 0.47 -1.75
CA GLU A 276 11.39 0.33 -0.43
C GLU A 276 11.53 -1.12 0.04
N ALA A 277 10.89 -2.08 -0.62
CA ALA A 277 11.05 -3.51 -0.32
C ALA A 277 12.46 -4.01 -0.64
N ASN A 278 12.83 -5.15 -0.06
CA ASN A 278 14.09 -5.83 -0.38
C ASN A 278 14.10 -6.29 -1.85
N PRO A 279 15.28 -6.45 -2.48
CA PRO A 279 15.39 -6.57 -3.95
C PRO A 279 14.97 -7.93 -4.52
N HIS A 280 14.69 -8.94 -3.67
CA HIS A 280 14.33 -10.27 -4.15
C HIS A 280 12.82 -10.50 -4.10
N ASN A 281 12.26 -11.04 -5.20
CA ASN A 281 10.83 -11.37 -5.31
C ASN A 281 9.92 -10.19 -4.96
N ASN A 282 10.29 -9.00 -5.41
CA ASN A 282 9.54 -7.78 -5.19
C ASN A 282 8.90 -7.25 -6.48
N VAL A 283 8.09 -6.21 -6.33
CA VAL A 283 7.32 -5.61 -7.43
C VAL A 283 8.23 -4.94 -8.47
N ALA A 284 9.33 -4.30 -8.03
CA ALA A 284 10.26 -3.66 -8.95
C ALA A 284 10.91 -4.67 -9.91
N THR A 285 11.27 -5.87 -9.41
CA THR A 285 11.84 -6.92 -10.25
C THR A 285 10.81 -7.56 -11.18
N ASP A 286 9.54 -7.65 -10.75
CA ASP A 286 8.44 -8.12 -11.60
C ASP A 286 8.18 -7.14 -12.76
N ILE A 287 8.06 -5.85 -12.47
CA ILE A 287 7.92 -4.79 -13.48
C ILE A 287 9.10 -4.82 -14.46
N ALA A 288 10.34 -4.88 -13.96
CA ALA A 288 11.52 -4.94 -14.81
C ALA A 288 11.51 -6.17 -15.74
N SER A 289 11.08 -7.32 -15.22
CA SER A 289 10.93 -8.55 -16.02
C SER A 289 9.88 -8.40 -17.13
N VAL A 290 8.71 -7.86 -16.80
CA VAL A 290 7.62 -7.69 -17.78
C VAL A 290 8.00 -6.67 -18.85
N VAL A 291 8.56 -5.53 -18.46
CA VAL A 291 9.04 -4.50 -19.41
C VAL A 291 10.16 -5.06 -20.30
N GLY A 292 11.11 -5.81 -19.72
CA GLY A 292 12.17 -6.47 -20.48
C GLY A 292 11.65 -7.50 -21.51
N GLN A 293 10.49 -8.11 -21.27
CA GLN A 293 9.86 -9.05 -22.21
C GLN A 293 8.99 -8.36 -23.27
N LYS A 294 8.27 -7.28 -22.90
CA LYS A 294 7.21 -6.69 -23.74
C LYS A 294 7.59 -5.36 -24.41
N ALA A 295 8.61 -4.68 -23.87
CA ALA A 295 9.05 -3.37 -24.34
C ALA A 295 10.57 -3.28 -24.55
N PHE A 296 11.28 -4.41 -24.65
CA PHE A 296 12.75 -4.44 -24.84
C PHE A 296 13.21 -3.59 -26.02
N ASP A 297 12.53 -3.68 -27.16
CA ASP A 297 12.92 -2.95 -28.39
C ASP A 297 12.72 -1.42 -28.28
N TYR A 298 12.09 -0.94 -27.22
CA TYR A 298 11.90 0.48 -26.95
C TYR A 298 12.93 1.04 -25.96
N LEU A 299 13.74 0.20 -25.33
CA LEU A 299 14.69 0.63 -24.31
C LEU A 299 16.01 1.11 -24.91
N ASP A 300 16.43 2.30 -24.53
CA ASP A 300 17.74 2.89 -24.90
C ASP A 300 18.87 2.53 -23.91
N GLY A 301 18.54 1.91 -22.79
CA GLY A 301 19.48 1.51 -21.74
C GLY A 301 18.94 0.43 -20.82
N PRO A 302 19.71 -0.01 -19.83
CA PRO A 302 19.27 -1.02 -18.89
C PRO A 302 18.15 -0.49 -17.97
N ILE A 303 17.20 -1.37 -17.60
CA ILE A 303 16.23 -1.05 -16.56
C ILE A 303 16.96 -0.99 -15.20
N ARG A 304 16.72 0.06 -14.43
CA ARG A 304 17.26 0.22 -13.08
C ARG A 304 16.17 -0.07 -12.05
N THR A 305 16.47 -0.91 -11.07
CA THR A 305 15.61 -1.16 -9.90
C THR A 305 16.34 -0.69 -8.65
N ILE A 306 15.77 0.26 -7.94
CA ILE A 306 16.37 0.85 -6.74
C ILE A 306 15.54 0.42 -5.55
N CYS A 307 16.08 -0.50 -4.76
CA CYS A 307 15.43 -1.13 -3.63
C CYS A 307 16.21 -0.91 -2.35
N ALA A 308 15.60 -1.21 -1.19
CA ALA A 308 16.35 -1.35 0.05
C ALA A 308 17.37 -2.50 -0.06
N PRO A 309 18.48 -2.47 0.69
CA PRO A 309 19.45 -3.56 0.69
C PRO A 309 18.83 -4.86 1.24
N ASN A 310 19.39 -6.01 0.82
CA ASN A 310 18.91 -7.32 1.28
C ASN A 310 19.32 -7.62 2.73
N THR A 311 18.85 -6.81 3.66
CA THR A 311 19.08 -6.92 5.11
C THR A 311 17.80 -6.56 5.86
N PRO A 312 17.60 -7.02 7.10
CA PRO A 312 16.55 -6.49 7.96
C PRO A 312 16.73 -4.99 8.21
N THR A 313 15.63 -4.28 8.45
CA THR A 313 15.65 -2.84 8.73
C THR A 313 16.37 -2.56 10.06
N PRO A 314 17.36 -1.64 10.09
CA PRO A 314 18.05 -1.27 11.33
C PRO A 314 17.18 -0.37 12.22
N PHE A 315 17.48 -0.36 13.54
CA PHE A 315 16.80 0.50 14.51
C PHE A 315 17.35 1.93 14.52
N ALA A 316 18.68 2.08 14.42
CA ALA A 316 19.30 3.39 14.54
C ALA A 316 18.91 4.31 13.37
N VAL A 317 18.44 5.53 13.66
CA VAL A 317 17.99 6.54 12.67
C VAL A 317 19.01 6.72 11.54
N SER A 318 20.30 6.84 11.89
CA SER A 318 21.37 7.03 10.91
C SER A 318 21.58 5.84 9.97
N LEU A 319 21.34 4.63 10.44
CA LEU A 319 21.42 3.41 9.62
C LEU A 319 20.16 3.20 8.81
N GLU A 320 18.99 3.50 9.37
CA GLU A 320 17.71 3.44 8.68
C GLU A 320 17.66 4.43 7.49
N ALA A 321 18.23 5.62 7.66
CA ALA A 321 18.37 6.61 6.58
C ALA A 321 19.26 6.11 5.41
N LEU A 322 20.25 5.25 5.69
CA LEU A 322 21.07 4.61 4.67
C LEU A 322 20.40 3.39 4.02
N TYR A 323 19.44 2.79 4.74
CA TYR A 323 18.71 1.62 4.28
C TYR A 323 17.72 1.97 3.18
N LEU A 324 16.95 3.04 3.32
CA LEU A 324 15.92 3.42 2.36
C LEU A 324 16.51 3.94 1.04
N PRO A 325 15.85 3.66 -0.11
CA PRO A 325 16.08 4.44 -1.32
C PRO A 325 15.86 5.94 -1.06
N ASN A 326 16.74 6.76 -1.57
CA ASN A 326 16.68 8.22 -1.43
C ASN A 326 17.01 8.92 -2.74
N ALA A 327 16.76 10.24 -2.81
CA ALA A 327 16.94 11.00 -4.03
C ALA A 327 18.39 10.94 -4.56
N GLU A 328 19.41 10.93 -3.70
CA GLU A 328 20.82 10.86 -4.11
C GLU A 328 21.14 9.57 -4.87
N LYS A 329 20.67 8.41 -4.34
CA LYS A 329 20.85 7.12 -5.02
C LYS A 329 20.14 7.10 -6.37
N VAL A 330 18.92 7.63 -6.43
CA VAL A 330 18.14 7.65 -7.68
C VAL A 330 18.74 8.60 -8.70
N LEU A 331 19.22 9.78 -8.29
CA LEU A 331 19.91 10.72 -9.17
C LEU A 331 21.18 10.13 -9.76
N THR A 332 21.95 9.36 -8.96
CA THR A 332 23.16 8.68 -9.43
C THR A 332 22.83 7.69 -10.55
N GLU A 333 21.83 6.82 -10.35
CA GLU A 333 21.40 5.84 -11.35
C GLU A 333 20.77 6.51 -12.58
N ALA A 334 20.02 7.60 -12.39
CA ALA A 334 19.44 8.37 -13.49
C ALA A 334 20.52 9.04 -14.35
N ALA A 335 21.56 9.62 -13.72
CA ALA A 335 22.67 10.24 -14.44
C ALA A 335 23.41 9.22 -15.33
N GLU A 336 23.67 8.00 -14.82
CA GLU A 336 24.26 6.93 -15.62
C GLU A 336 23.40 6.58 -16.84
N LEU A 337 22.07 6.43 -16.67
CA LEU A 337 21.16 6.15 -17.78
C LEU A 337 21.09 7.27 -18.83
N ILE A 338 21.29 8.52 -18.42
CA ILE A 338 21.22 9.69 -19.30
C ILE A 338 22.58 9.92 -19.99
N ASP A 339 23.69 9.74 -19.25
CA ASP A 339 25.06 9.95 -19.79
C ASP A 339 25.46 8.84 -20.78
N ASP A 340 24.94 7.62 -20.66
CA ASP A 340 25.11 6.55 -21.66
C ASP A 340 24.62 6.96 -23.06
N LEU A 341 23.80 8.01 -23.17
CA LEU A 341 23.34 8.59 -24.44
C LEU A 341 24.30 9.62 -25.02
N LYS A 342 24.96 10.41 -24.18
CA LYS A 342 25.93 11.41 -24.65
C LYS A 342 27.15 10.74 -25.29
N VAL A 343 27.40 9.46 -24.96
CA VAL A 343 28.50 8.64 -25.53
C VAL A 343 28.08 7.94 -26.83
N LYS A 344 26.76 7.79 -27.09
CA LYS A 344 26.24 7.09 -28.29
C LYS A 344 25.77 8.04 -29.42
N ALA A 345 25.73 9.34 -29.17
CA ALA A 345 25.39 10.39 -30.14
C ALA A 345 26.65 11.09 -30.68
#